data_2ea9cac5e85597f499d0bc1d907dcb1a
#
_entry.id   2ea9cac5e85597f499d0bc1d907dcb1a
#
_cell.length_a   1.000
_cell.length_b   1.000
_cell.length_c   1.000
_cell.angle_alpha   90.00
_cell.angle_beta   90.00
_cell.angle_gamma   90.00
#
_symmetry.space_group_name_H-M   'P 1'
#
loop_
_entity.id
_entity.type
_entity.pdbx_description
1 polymer ?
#
loop_
_entity_poly.entity_id
_entity_poly.type
_entity_poly.pdbx_seq_one_letter_code
_entity_poly.pdbx_strand_id
1 'polypeptide(L)'
;MALVSATAHIAPTEPGSAEGRCTGRDAGADRDANGSDAFRERYPLGQSCPDEVLGGQVSPLRPWTLLRSCWGTDPPLQGSLLYLDILRTTFPQALAPRGTALFSWAPACPRALAGWPLPTLYCTPAEASALPSRAAALRVQLLFALRTRALRVLEAGLASELQDALLALRTGWHGLAQDLALGRVSPQPGLPEDARGRLQALLAPDATRAAEIRAECARGFEGIVQRLWPQLEVVVVGTAYGAEQLYCDALCQADCKGLPFYCPFYQTAGALLGVNLWPQEPAPRFLLCPDWAFCEFLPCPAEEEPRTVLLDELWEGREYGLVLTARPGEYRCRAGEVLRVTGFHKQCPVVELVRRESQALSVRGESIPEDRFCRSLCRAVGMWPGARLVDYVCVESALLGASSGACAPHYEVFVELRGLRDLSEGQRYKLDQCLQEDFPIYKSFRFKGSIGPLRLHMVGAGAFAQLRDTLGSAVPMPRVLREERLLQLIQNTVIS
;
A
#
# COMPACT_ATOMS: atom_id res chain seq x y z
N MET A 1 -27.30 -22.55 4.95
CA MET A 1 -26.70 -23.77 4.39
C MET A 1 -26.98 -24.00 2.90
N ALA A 2 -27.64 -23.13 2.20
CA ALA A 2 -27.97 -23.27 0.78
C ALA A 2 -27.17 -22.36 -0.20
N LEU A 3 -26.25 -21.55 0.31
CA LEU A 3 -25.42 -20.64 -0.49
C LEU A 3 -23.99 -21.14 -0.76
N VAL A 4 -23.63 -22.33 -0.23
CA VAL A 4 -22.28 -22.90 -0.35
C VAL A 4 -22.12 -23.76 -1.61
N SER A 5 -23.20 -24.04 -2.34
CA SER A 5 -23.20 -24.99 -3.48
C SER A 5 -22.83 -24.39 -4.84
N ALA A 6 -22.66 -23.08 -4.97
CA ALA A 6 -22.38 -22.43 -6.25
C ALA A 6 -20.90 -22.12 -6.52
N THR A 7 -20.01 -22.34 -5.55
CA THR A 7 -18.57 -22.04 -5.67
C THR A 7 -17.68 -23.27 -5.87
N ALA A 8 -18.24 -24.44 -6.07
CA ALA A 8 -17.51 -25.72 -6.06
C ALA A 8 -16.74 -26.09 -7.34
N HIS A 9 -16.52 -25.19 -8.29
CA HIS A 9 -15.78 -25.53 -9.53
C HIS A 9 -14.77 -24.47 -9.99
N ILE A 10 -13.85 -24.10 -9.10
CA ILE A 10 -12.61 -23.46 -9.53
C ILE A 10 -11.44 -24.28 -8.97
N ALA A 11 -11.19 -25.44 -9.57
CA ALA A 11 -9.94 -26.17 -9.41
C ALA A 11 -8.96 -25.68 -10.49
N PRO A 12 -7.66 -25.53 -10.19
CA PRO A 12 -6.66 -25.22 -11.21
C PRO A 12 -6.50 -26.45 -12.12
N THR A 13 -6.92 -26.35 -13.37
CA THR A 13 -6.63 -27.33 -14.42
C THR A 13 -5.60 -26.75 -15.37
N GLU A 14 -4.62 -27.60 -15.70
CA GLU A 14 -3.58 -27.37 -16.70
C GLU A 14 -4.13 -26.94 -18.08
N PRO A 15 -3.31 -26.32 -18.94
CA PRO A 15 -3.74 -25.74 -20.21
C PRO A 15 -4.09 -26.82 -21.23
N GLY A 16 -5.36 -27.11 -21.34
CA GLY A 16 -5.94 -27.96 -22.39
C GLY A 16 -6.91 -27.16 -23.24
N SER A 17 -6.63 -27.08 -24.51
CA SER A 17 -7.43 -26.46 -25.55
C SER A 17 -8.88 -26.98 -25.57
N ALA A 18 -9.86 -26.09 -25.37
CA ALA A 18 -11.22 -26.31 -25.86
C ALA A 18 -12.00 -24.99 -25.96
N GLU A 19 -12.43 -24.68 -27.15
CA GLU A 19 -13.38 -23.64 -27.50
C GLU A 19 -14.70 -23.84 -26.75
N GLY A 20 -15.10 -22.87 -25.94
CA GLY A 20 -16.40 -22.81 -25.29
C GLY A 20 -16.88 -21.37 -25.21
N ARG A 21 -17.74 -20.95 -26.15
CA ARG A 21 -18.42 -19.65 -26.10
C ARG A 21 -19.26 -19.54 -24.82
N CYS A 22 -18.92 -18.64 -23.96
CA CYS A 22 -19.82 -18.17 -22.90
C CYS A 22 -20.85 -17.23 -23.51
N THR A 23 -22.09 -17.72 -23.63
CA THR A 23 -23.27 -16.87 -23.90
C THR A 23 -23.65 -16.17 -22.58
N GLY A 24 -23.15 -14.95 -22.37
CA GLY A 24 -23.71 -14.03 -21.38
C GLY A 24 -25.01 -13.46 -21.93
N ARG A 25 -26.11 -13.66 -21.20
CA ARG A 25 -27.38 -13.00 -21.48
C ARG A 25 -27.36 -11.58 -20.92
N ASP A 26 -27.60 -10.66 -21.82
CA ASP A 26 -28.29 -9.39 -21.72
C ASP A 26 -28.01 -8.45 -20.51
N ALA A 27 -26.94 -7.66 -20.62
CA ALA A 27 -27.11 -6.23 -20.51
C ALA A 27 -26.91 -5.69 -21.93
N GLY A 28 -28.02 -5.40 -22.60
CA GLY A 28 -28.02 -4.87 -23.95
C GLY A 28 -27.44 -3.46 -23.96
N ALA A 29 -26.14 -3.37 -24.19
CA ALA A 29 -25.51 -2.21 -24.75
C ALA A 29 -25.17 -2.59 -26.18
N ASP A 30 -25.77 -1.91 -27.11
CA ASP A 30 -25.46 -1.99 -28.53
C ASP A 30 -23.95 -1.96 -28.74
N ARG A 31 -23.41 -3.10 -29.18
CA ARG A 31 -22.00 -3.26 -29.55
C ARG A 31 -21.78 -2.89 -31.01
N ASP A 32 -22.24 -1.73 -31.42
CA ASP A 32 -21.83 -1.12 -32.66
C ASP A 32 -20.61 -0.25 -32.38
N ALA A 33 -19.63 -0.24 -33.30
CA ALA A 33 -18.44 0.63 -33.21
C ALA A 33 -18.80 2.10 -32.95
N ASN A 34 -20.00 2.53 -33.33
CA ASN A 34 -20.59 3.84 -33.06
C ASN A 34 -20.97 4.05 -31.57
N GLY A 35 -21.27 3.04 -30.80
CA GLY A 35 -21.66 3.20 -29.38
C GLY A 35 -20.50 3.63 -28.50
N SER A 36 -19.30 3.15 -28.78
CA SER A 36 -18.08 3.50 -28.04
C SER A 36 -17.65 4.96 -28.31
N ASP A 37 -17.80 5.43 -29.56
CA ASP A 37 -17.48 6.81 -29.91
C ASP A 37 -18.51 7.80 -29.34
N ALA A 38 -19.80 7.47 -29.39
CA ALA A 38 -20.86 8.28 -28.77
C ALA A 38 -20.70 8.40 -27.24
N PHE A 39 -20.23 7.33 -26.58
CA PHE A 39 -19.91 7.37 -25.15
C PHE A 39 -18.71 8.30 -24.88
N ARG A 40 -17.64 8.21 -25.69
CA ARG A 40 -16.45 9.05 -25.57
C ARG A 40 -16.74 10.52 -25.82
N GLU A 41 -17.63 10.85 -26.76
CA GLU A 41 -18.10 12.22 -27.02
C GLU A 41 -18.95 12.76 -25.86
N ARG A 42 -19.78 11.92 -25.25
CA ARG A 42 -20.67 12.32 -24.15
C ARG A 42 -19.91 12.53 -22.84
N TYR A 43 -18.79 11.84 -22.65
CA TYR A 43 -17.96 11.90 -21.45
C TYR A 43 -16.48 12.15 -21.85
N PRO A 44 -16.09 13.38 -22.17
CA PRO A 44 -14.72 13.71 -22.51
C PRO A 44 -13.79 13.46 -21.31
N LEU A 45 -12.55 13.06 -21.60
CA LEU A 45 -11.53 12.87 -20.57
C LEU A 45 -11.25 14.20 -19.85
N GLY A 46 -11.65 14.27 -18.57
CA GLY A 46 -11.21 15.35 -17.69
C GLY A 46 -9.69 15.27 -17.43
N GLN A 47 -9.06 16.43 -17.21
CA GLN A 47 -7.64 16.52 -16.86
C GLN A 47 -7.43 16.08 -15.40
N SER A 48 -7.26 14.88 -15.05
CA SER A 48 -7.18 14.31 -13.69
C SER A 48 -8.49 14.39 -12.89
N CYS A 49 -8.73 13.40 -12.07
CA CYS A 49 -9.80 13.45 -11.06
C CYS A 49 -9.48 14.64 -10.15
N PRO A 50 -10.37 15.64 -9.97
CA PRO A 50 -10.11 16.69 -9.01
C PRO A 50 -9.88 16.07 -7.64
N ASP A 51 -8.83 16.50 -6.93
CA ASP A 51 -8.53 16.03 -5.57
C ASP A 51 -9.73 16.18 -4.63
N GLU A 52 -10.66 17.11 -4.93
CA GLU A 52 -11.91 17.29 -4.21
C GLU A 52 -12.92 16.12 -4.37
N VAL A 53 -12.91 15.40 -5.48
CA VAL A 53 -13.73 14.18 -5.65
C VAL A 53 -13.06 13.00 -4.93
N LEU A 54 -11.75 13.05 -4.77
CA LEU A 54 -10.94 12.13 -3.96
C LEU A 54 -10.81 12.60 -2.50
N GLY A 55 -11.12 13.85 -2.20
CA GLY A 55 -11.07 14.46 -0.87
C GLY A 55 -12.07 13.92 0.15
N GLY A 56 -13.03 13.11 -0.28
CA GLY A 56 -13.68 12.14 0.60
C GLY A 56 -12.73 10.99 0.86
N GLN A 57 -11.79 11.18 1.82
CA GLN A 57 -10.92 10.16 2.42
C GLN A 57 -10.97 8.79 1.72
N VAL A 58 -10.19 8.65 0.65
CA VAL A 58 -9.93 7.34 0.03
C VAL A 58 -9.02 6.57 0.99
N SER A 59 -9.62 6.05 2.04
CA SER A 59 -8.99 4.98 2.79
C SER A 59 -8.70 3.85 1.83
N PRO A 60 -7.49 3.26 1.78
CA PRO A 60 -7.32 1.97 1.16
C PRO A 60 -8.40 1.08 1.77
N LEU A 61 -9.35 0.66 0.93
CA LEU A 61 -10.46 -0.15 1.37
C LEU A 61 -9.84 -1.42 1.95
N ARG A 62 -9.97 -1.57 3.25
CA ARG A 62 -9.54 -2.80 3.93
C ARG A 62 -10.47 -3.91 3.47
N PRO A 63 -10.05 -5.17 3.47
CA PRO A 63 -10.94 -6.27 3.10
C PRO A 63 -12.31 -6.20 3.77
N TRP A 64 -12.37 -5.76 5.00
CA TRP A 64 -13.61 -5.62 5.76
C TRP A 64 -14.26 -4.22 5.70
N THR A 65 -13.56 -3.16 5.26
CA THR A 65 -14.18 -1.87 4.90
C THR A 65 -14.98 -2.02 3.61
N LEU A 66 -14.55 -2.91 2.70
CA LEU A 66 -15.30 -3.28 1.51
C LEU A 66 -16.69 -3.84 1.85
N LEU A 67 -16.80 -4.58 2.94
CA LEU A 67 -18.09 -5.11 3.42
C LEU A 67 -19.09 -4.03 3.82
N ARG A 68 -18.66 -2.79 3.98
CA ARG A 68 -19.48 -1.69 4.50
C ARG A 68 -19.93 -0.65 3.49
N SER A 69 -19.21 -0.46 2.40
CA SER A 69 -19.60 0.52 1.37
C SER A 69 -20.73 0.01 0.47
N CYS A 70 -21.36 -1.12 0.83
CA CYS A 70 -22.46 -1.73 0.10
C CYS A 70 -23.74 -0.93 0.23
N TRP A 71 -23.89 0.06 -0.62
CA TRP A 71 -25.19 0.60 -0.99
C TRP A 71 -25.63 -0.11 -2.27
N GLY A 72 -26.28 -1.25 -2.08
CA GLY A 72 -27.26 -1.81 -3.02
C GLY A 72 -26.82 -2.86 -4.03
N THR A 73 -25.53 -3.08 -4.38
CA THR A 73 -25.03 -4.22 -5.19
C THR A 73 -23.52 -4.37 -5.05
N ASP A 74 -23.10 -5.25 -4.54
CA ASP A 74 -22.24 -6.40 -4.27
C ASP A 74 -20.77 -6.53 -4.70
N PRO A 75 -20.04 -5.63 -5.46
CA PRO A 75 -18.63 -5.88 -5.74
C PRO A 75 -17.77 -6.05 -4.47
N PRO A 76 -17.90 -5.22 -3.43
CA PRO A 76 -17.17 -5.37 -2.18
C PRO A 76 -17.48 -6.67 -1.45
N LEU A 77 -18.72 -7.13 -1.46
CA LEU A 77 -19.09 -8.40 -0.84
C LEU A 77 -18.51 -9.58 -1.61
N GLN A 78 -18.60 -9.56 -2.94
CA GLN A 78 -18.00 -10.59 -3.79
C GLN A 78 -16.49 -10.66 -3.61
N GLY A 79 -15.80 -9.51 -3.59
CA GLY A 79 -14.36 -9.43 -3.33
C GLY A 79 -14.01 -10.02 -1.97
N SER A 80 -14.78 -9.71 -0.93
CA SER A 80 -14.55 -10.24 0.42
C SER A 80 -14.77 -11.74 0.51
N LEU A 81 -15.78 -12.28 -0.17
CA LEU A 81 -16.02 -13.73 -0.22
C LEU A 81 -14.90 -14.45 -0.98
N LEU A 82 -14.43 -13.89 -2.08
CA LEU A 82 -13.26 -14.41 -2.81
C LEU A 82 -12.00 -14.38 -1.94
N TYR A 83 -11.75 -13.28 -1.25
CA TYR A 83 -10.64 -13.17 -0.31
C TYR A 83 -10.66 -14.25 0.77
N LEU A 84 -11.81 -14.45 1.42
CA LEU A 84 -11.95 -15.47 2.46
C LEU A 84 -11.79 -16.89 1.88
N ASP A 85 -12.28 -17.14 0.67
CA ASP A 85 -12.13 -18.44 0.01
C ASP A 85 -10.67 -18.70 -0.38
N ILE A 86 -9.95 -17.68 -0.88
CA ILE A 86 -8.52 -17.77 -1.19
C ILE A 86 -7.71 -18.03 0.10
N LEU A 87 -8.00 -17.30 1.20
CA LEU A 87 -7.35 -17.55 2.47
C LEU A 87 -7.59 -18.99 2.93
N ARG A 88 -8.84 -19.44 2.92
CA ARG A 88 -9.23 -20.79 3.35
C ARG A 88 -8.53 -21.90 2.55
N THR A 89 -8.41 -21.71 1.24
CA THR A 89 -7.83 -22.72 0.34
C THR A 89 -6.31 -22.75 0.38
N THR A 90 -5.69 -21.58 0.55
CA THR A 90 -4.22 -21.47 0.50
C THR A 90 -3.58 -21.56 1.89
N PHE A 91 -4.24 -21.02 2.90
CA PHE A 91 -3.78 -20.95 4.29
C PHE A 91 -4.83 -21.58 5.22
N PRO A 92 -4.83 -22.90 5.43
CA PRO A 92 -5.95 -23.62 6.03
C PRO A 92 -6.37 -23.18 7.42
N GLN A 93 -5.44 -22.59 8.18
CA GLN A 93 -5.69 -22.12 9.54
C GLN A 93 -5.92 -20.59 9.62
N ALA A 94 -5.84 -19.86 8.50
CA ALA A 94 -5.95 -18.40 8.49
C ALA A 94 -7.28 -17.87 9.04
N LEU A 95 -8.37 -18.65 8.88
CA LEU A 95 -9.70 -18.29 9.38
C LEU A 95 -10.01 -18.80 10.79
N ALA A 96 -8.98 -19.19 11.56
CA ALA A 96 -9.17 -19.60 12.96
C ALA A 96 -9.73 -18.43 13.79
N PRO A 97 -10.70 -18.68 14.70
CA PRO A 97 -11.23 -17.64 15.58
C PRO A 97 -10.10 -16.95 16.36
N ARG A 98 -10.13 -15.61 16.38
CA ARG A 98 -9.10 -14.76 17.01
C ARG A 98 -7.67 -15.01 16.49
N GLY A 99 -7.55 -15.63 15.31
CA GLY A 99 -6.28 -15.95 14.66
C GLY A 99 -5.68 -14.78 13.86
N THR A 100 -6.40 -13.69 13.67
CA THR A 100 -5.95 -12.52 12.91
C THR A 100 -5.68 -11.33 13.81
N ALA A 101 -4.52 -10.71 13.66
CA ALA A 101 -4.21 -9.41 14.26
C ALA A 101 -4.25 -8.34 13.18
N LEU A 102 -5.04 -7.28 13.41
CA LEU A 102 -5.16 -6.15 12.50
C LEU A 102 -4.32 -4.98 12.99
N PHE A 103 -3.50 -4.43 12.10
CA PHE A 103 -2.75 -3.20 12.27
C PHE A 103 -3.30 -2.15 11.34
N SER A 104 -3.97 -1.17 11.91
CA SER A 104 -4.66 -0.20 11.09
C SER A 104 -5.18 0.97 11.90
N TRP A 105 -5.03 2.15 11.36
CA TRP A 105 -5.57 3.37 11.93
C TRP A 105 -6.63 4.00 11.01
N ALA A 106 -7.85 4.20 11.54
CA ALA A 106 -8.95 4.83 10.84
C ALA A 106 -9.90 5.50 11.81
N PRO A 107 -9.59 6.72 12.26
CA PRO A 107 -10.37 7.43 13.26
C PRO A 107 -11.79 7.77 12.81
N ALA A 108 -12.01 7.91 11.51
CA ALA A 108 -13.33 8.27 10.95
C ALA A 108 -14.29 7.07 10.77
N CYS A 109 -13.87 5.83 11.11
CA CYS A 109 -14.70 4.64 10.88
C CYS A 109 -14.94 3.79 12.14
N PRO A 110 -15.53 4.32 13.22
CA PRO A 110 -15.53 3.66 14.53
C PRO A 110 -16.57 2.56 14.77
N ARG A 111 -17.64 2.45 13.98
CA ARG A 111 -18.83 1.69 14.43
C ARG A 111 -19.29 0.56 13.53
N ALA A 112 -18.47 0.13 12.60
CA ALA A 112 -18.93 -0.64 11.48
C ALA A 112 -18.99 -2.15 11.63
N LEU A 113 -18.44 -2.71 12.66
CA LEU A 113 -18.32 -4.16 12.82
C LEU A 113 -19.36 -4.79 13.74
N ALA A 114 -20.27 -4.02 14.31
CA ALA A 114 -21.22 -4.45 15.33
C ALA A 114 -22.35 -5.40 14.86
N GLY A 115 -22.21 -6.06 13.73
CA GLY A 115 -23.28 -6.97 13.25
C GLY A 115 -22.80 -8.12 12.36
N TRP A 116 -21.50 -8.28 12.18
CA TRP A 116 -20.95 -9.27 11.26
C TRP A 116 -20.26 -10.43 12.01
N PRO A 117 -20.34 -11.67 11.49
CA PRO A 117 -19.68 -12.83 12.10
C PRO A 117 -18.15 -12.76 12.07
N LEU A 118 -17.55 -11.87 11.26
CA LEU A 118 -16.12 -11.68 11.11
C LEU A 118 -15.36 -11.08 12.31
N PRO A 119 -15.97 -10.29 13.22
CA PRO A 119 -15.27 -9.86 14.44
C PRO A 119 -14.64 -11.00 15.26
N THR A 120 -15.18 -12.20 15.11
CA THR A 120 -14.63 -13.40 15.79
C THR A 120 -13.25 -13.82 15.28
N LEU A 121 -12.86 -13.40 14.07
CA LEU A 121 -11.53 -13.70 13.50
C LEU A 121 -10.42 -12.87 14.14
N TYR A 122 -10.74 -11.65 14.60
CA TYR A 122 -9.73 -10.70 15.07
C TYR A 122 -9.48 -10.81 16.58
N CYS A 123 -8.19 -10.84 16.95
CA CYS A 123 -7.78 -10.71 18.34
C CYS A 123 -7.62 -9.25 18.78
N THR A 124 -7.45 -8.33 17.82
CA THR A 124 -7.30 -6.90 18.08
C THR A 124 -8.67 -6.23 18.20
N PRO A 125 -8.91 -5.40 19.23
CA PRO A 125 -10.17 -4.68 19.39
C PRO A 125 -10.41 -3.69 18.27
N ALA A 126 -11.60 -3.67 17.69
CA ALA A 126 -11.96 -2.70 16.64
C ALA A 126 -11.85 -1.25 17.12
N GLU A 127 -12.10 -0.99 18.39
CA GLU A 127 -11.98 0.33 19.02
C GLU A 127 -10.56 0.88 18.93
N ALA A 128 -9.53 0.03 18.94
CA ALA A 128 -8.14 0.46 18.83
C ALA A 128 -7.85 1.17 17.49
N SER A 129 -8.50 0.76 16.39
CA SER A 129 -8.32 1.41 15.09
C SER A 129 -8.92 2.83 15.03
N ALA A 130 -9.85 3.15 15.92
CA ALA A 130 -10.55 4.42 15.96
C ALA A 130 -9.91 5.45 16.91
N LEU A 131 -8.79 5.12 17.53
CA LEU A 131 -8.08 6.03 18.43
C LEU A 131 -7.60 7.28 17.67
N PRO A 132 -7.56 8.45 18.33
CA PRO A 132 -7.20 9.71 17.66
C PRO A 132 -5.74 9.78 17.21
N SER A 133 -4.85 8.97 17.80
CA SER A 133 -3.44 8.90 17.42
C SER A 133 -3.10 7.56 16.75
N ARG A 134 -2.44 7.62 15.59
CA ARG A 134 -1.94 6.46 14.87
C ARG A 134 -0.97 5.63 15.71
N ALA A 135 -0.01 6.30 16.36
CA ALA A 135 0.95 5.62 17.24
C ALA A 135 0.27 4.90 18.41
N ALA A 136 -0.75 5.53 19.03
CA ALA A 136 -1.52 4.90 20.08
C ALA A 136 -2.33 3.69 19.57
N ALA A 137 -2.96 3.82 18.41
CA ALA A 137 -3.72 2.74 17.78
C ALA A 137 -2.85 1.51 17.52
N LEU A 138 -1.73 1.70 16.83
CA LEU A 138 -0.82 0.60 16.48
C LEU A 138 -0.19 -0.05 17.72
N ARG A 139 0.17 0.73 18.74
CA ARG A 139 0.72 0.20 19.98
C ARG A 139 -0.31 -0.66 20.76
N VAL A 140 -1.56 -0.21 20.82
CA VAL A 140 -2.63 -0.99 21.47
C VAL A 140 -2.91 -2.27 20.68
N GLN A 141 -3.03 -2.20 19.36
CA GLN A 141 -3.22 -3.37 18.50
C GLN A 141 -2.07 -4.37 18.67
N LEU A 142 -0.84 -3.88 18.74
CA LEU A 142 0.33 -4.71 19.00
C LEU A 142 0.27 -5.41 20.36
N LEU A 143 -0.18 -4.73 21.42
CA LEU A 143 -0.33 -5.33 22.74
C LEU A 143 -1.30 -6.51 22.71
N PHE A 144 -2.44 -6.37 22.02
CA PHE A 144 -3.41 -7.46 21.85
C PHE A 144 -2.91 -8.59 20.95
N ALA A 145 -2.15 -8.26 19.89
CA ALA A 145 -1.49 -9.26 19.05
C ALA A 145 -0.46 -10.06 19.85
N LEU A 146 0.37 -9.39 20.64
CA LEU A 146 1.38 -10.04 21.49
C LEU A 146 0.79 -10.99 22.53
N ARG A 147 -0.40 -10.70 23.05
CA ARG A 147 -1.13 -11.59 23.96
C ARG A 147 -1.51 -12.91 23.28
N THR A 148 -1.81 -12.88 21.99
CA THR A 148 -2.31 -14.03 21.26
C THR A 148 -1.16 -14.86 20.70
N ARG A 149 -0.92 -16.09 21.21
CA ARG A 149 0.15 -16.97 20.71
C ARG A 149 -0.18 -17.61 19.38
N ALA A 150 -1.44 -17.98 19.20
CA ALA A 150 -1.92 -18.78 18.07
C ALA A 150 -2.35 -17.91 16.88
N LEU A 151 -1.64 -16.80 16.63
CA LEU A 151 -1.91 -16.01 15.43
C LEU A 151 -1.58 -16.79 14.17
N ARG A 152 -2.42 -16.59 13.16
CA ARG A 152 -2.32 -17.18 11.82
C ARG A 152 -2.09 -16.12 10.75
N VAL A 153 -2.65 -14.93 10.97
CA VAL A 153 -2.61 -13.83 10.01
C VAL A 153 -2.22 -12.53 10.73
N LEU A 154 -1.24 -11.82 10.16
CA LEU A 154 -1.10 -10.39 10.41
C LEU A 154 -1.74 -9.65 9.23
N GLU A 155 -2.68 -8.78 9.51
CA GLU A 155 -3.36 -7.97 8.51
C GLU A 155 -3.04 -6.50 8.74
N ALA A 156 -2.64 -5.78 7.70
CA ALA A 156 -2.39 -4.35 7.76
C ALA A 156 -3.06 -3.63 6.59
N GLY A 157 -3.57 -2.44 6.82
CA GLY A 157 -4.11 -1.60 5.76
C GLY A 157 -3.01 -1.17 4.79
N LEU A 158 -1.89 -0.74 5.35
CA LEU A 158 -0.65 -0.40 4.65
C LEU A 158 0.51 -1.18 5.27
N ALA A 159 1.49 -1.57 4.45
CA ALA A 159 2.70 -2.22 4.95
C ALA A 159 3.48 -1.31 5.93
N SER A 160 3.42 0.01 5.73
CA SER A 160 3.98 1.01 6.64
C SER A 160 3.33 1.01 8.02
N GLU A 161 2.05 0.64 8.15
CA GLU A 161 1.41 0.50 9.47
C GLU A 161 1.99 -0.68 10.27
N LEU A 162 2.22 -1.81 9.58
CA LEU A 162 2.89 -2.96 10.20
C LEU A 162 4.34 -2.64 10.57
N GLN A 163 5.06 -1.93 9.70
CA GLN A 163 6.43 -1.49 9.99
C GLN A 163 6.49 -0.59 11.22
N ASP A 164 5.57 0.38 11.35
CA ASP A 164 5.53 1.27 12.51
C ASP A 164 5.14 0.51 13.80
N ALA A 165 4.24 -0.47 13.70
CA ALA A 165 3.91 -1.35 14.83
C ALA A 165 5.14 -2.17 15.29
N LEU A 166 5.92 -2.72 14.35
CA LEU A 166 7.14 -3.47 14.68
C LEU A 166 8.28 -2.55 15.14
N LEU A 167 8.32 -1.30 14.67
CA LEU A 167 9.21 -0.28 15.23
C LEU A 167 8.84 0.04 16.69
N ALA A 168 7.55 0.17 17.00
CA ALA A 168 7.07 0.34 18.36
C ALA A 168 7.39 -0.87 19.26
N LEU A 169 7.36 -2.09 18.70
CA LEU A 169 7.88 -3.28 19.40
C LEU A 169 9.37 -3.12 19.69
N ARG A 170 10.17 -2.82 18.68
CA ARG A 170 11.63 -2.72 18.80
C ARG A 170 12.09 -1.69 19.84
N THR A 171 11.40 -0.57 19.90
CA THR A 171 11.74 0.52 20.83
C THR A 171 11.10 0.40 22.20
N GLY A 172 9.95 -0.27 22.31
CA GLY A 172 9.11 -0.28 23.53
C GLY A 172 8.74 -1.65 24.10
N TRP A 173 9.41 -2.75 23.67
CA TRP A 173 9.03 -4.10 24.09
C TRP A 173 9.07 -4.35 25.61
N HIS A 174 9.96 -3.67 26.34
CA HIS A 174 9.99 -3.78 27.81
C HIS A 174 8.66 -3.34 28.42
N GLY A 175 8.14 -2.17 27.99
CA GLY A 175 6.86 -1.65 28.46
C GLY A 175 5.67 -2.50 28.03
N LEU A 176 5.68 -2.97 26.78
CA LEU A 176 4.62 -3.88 26.26
C LEU A 176 4.58 -5.18 27.03
N ALA A 177 5.74 -5.80 27.29
CA ALA A 177 5.81 -7.01 28.09
C ALA A 177 5.38 -6.78 29.56
N GLN A 178 5.67 -5.60 30.13
CA GLN A 178 5.20 -5.24 31.47
C GLN A 178 3.68 -5.04 31.49
N ASP A 179 3.13 -4.35 30.50
CA ASP A 179 1.69 -4.14 30.35
C ASP A 179 0.95 -5.48 30.23
N LEU A 180 1.50 -6.41 29.46
CA LEU A 180 0.94 -7.75 29.31
C LEU A 180 1.02 -8.56 30.63
N ALA A 181 2.16 -8.50 31.32
CA ALA A 181 2.31 -9.19 32.60
C ALA A 181 1.30 -8.75 33.64
N LEU A 182 0.92 -7.47 33.62
CA LEU A 182 0.02 -6.84 34.58
C LEU A 182 -1.45 -6.78 34.08
N GLY A 183 -1.72 -7.14 32.83
CA GLY A 183 -3.04 -7.01 32.22
C GLY A 183 -3.52 -5.56 32.13
N ARG A 184 -2.62 -4.62 31.85
CA ARG A 184 -2.96 -3.19 31.80
C ARG A 184 -2.60 -2.55 30.47
N VAL A 185 -3.20 -1.41 30.19
CA VAL A 185 -2.83 -0.51 29.10
C VAL A 185 -2.20 0.73 29.69
N SER A 186 -0.89 0.92 29.51
CA SER A 186 -0.19 2.09 30.02
C SER A 186 -0.68 3.39 29.35
N PRO A 187 -0.76 4.49 30.09
CA PRO A 187 -1.07 5.81 29.53
C PRO A 187 -0.05 6.19 28.47
N GLN A 188 -0.53 6.82 27.39
CA GLN A 188 0.32 7.32 26.31
C GLN A 188 -0.36 8.48 25.60
N PRO A 189 0.39 9.36 24.93
CA PRO A 189 -0.17 10.45 24.14
C PRO A 189 -1.17 9.94 23.11
N GLY A 190 -2.31 10.60 22.97
CA GLY A 190 -3.34 10.24 22.00
C GLY A 190 -4.18 9.00 22.38
N LEU A 191 -4.11 8.51 23.62
CA LEU A 191 -4.98 7.48 24.16
C LEU A 191 -5.89 8.11 25.24
N PRO A 192 -7.17 8.39 24.94
CA PRO A 192 -8.12 8.92 25.91
C PRO A 192 -8.33 7.97 27.09
N GLU A 193 -8.52 8.49 28.29
CA GLU A 193 -8.61 7.70 29.53
C GLU A 193 -9.80 6.75 29.53
N ASP A 194 -10.94 7.17 29.00
CA ASP A 194 -12.14 6.35 28.86
C ASP A 194 -11.93 5.18 27.90
N ALA A 195 -11.27 5.42 26.74
CA ALA A 195 -10.89 4.36 25.80
C ALA A 195 -9.86 3.42 26.43
N ARG A 196 -8.89 3.96 27.16
CA ARG A 196 -7.90 3.17 27.91
C ARG A 196 -8.56 2.23 28.90
N GLY A 197 -9.53 2.72 29.70
CA GLY A 197 -10.28 1.91 30.65
C GLY A 197 -11.04 0.75 29.99
N ARG A 198 -11.74 1.02 28.88
CA ARG A 198 -12.46 -0.03 28.12
C ARG A 198 -11.51 -1.06 27.53
N LEU A 199 -10.40 -0.63 26.92
CA LEU A 199 -9.40 -1.53 26.36
C LEU A 199 -8.72 -2.37 27.43
N GLN A 200 -8.40 -1.78 28.58
CA GLN A 200 -7.82 -2.50 29.70
C GLN A 200 -8.73 -3.59 30.26
N ALA A 201 -10.05 -3.35 30.29
CA ALA A 201 -11.02 -4.37 30.73
C ALA A 201 -11.03 -5.63 29.84
N LEU A 202 -10.51 -5.55 28.62
CA LEU A 202 -10.37 -6.70 27.70
C LEU A 202 -9.06 -7.48 27.92
N LEU A 203 -8.13 -6.98 28.71
CA LEU A 203 -6.84 -7.62 28.99
C LEU A 203 -6.90 -8.40 30.33
N ALA A 204 -6.28 -9.57 30.30
CA ALA A 204 -5.99 -10.32 31.52
C ALA A 204 -4.46 -10.41 31.69
N PRO A 205 -3.95 -10.42 32.93
CA PRO A 205 -2.51 -10.59 33.17
C PRO A 205 -1.99 -11.93 32.60
N ASP A 206 -0.85 -11.87 31.92
CA ASP A 206 -0.14 -13.02 31.37
C ASP A 206 1.38 -12.87 31.56
N ALA A 207 1.86 -13.23 32.74
CA ALA A 207 3.27 -13.15 33.08
C ALA A 207 4.13 -14.15 32.27
N THR A 208 3.57 -15.30 31.91
CA THR A 208 4.27 -16.31 31.11
C THR A 208 4.53 -15.80 29.70
N ARG A 209 3.50 -15.29 29.04
CA ARG A 209 3.64 -14.71 27.70
C ARG A 209 4.57 -13.49 27.69
N ALA A 210 4.49 -12.66 28.73
CA ALA A 210 5.40 -11.53 28.90
C ALA A 210 6.87 -11.95 29.00
N ALA A 211 7.16 -13.05 29.72
CA ALA A 211 8.51 -13.61 29.83
C ALA A 211 9.03 -14.13 28.47
N GLU A 212 8.19 -14.81 27.70
CA GLU A 212 8.53 -15.26 26.33
C GLU A 212 8.87 -14.10 25.41
N ILE A 213 8.03 -13.05 25.41
CA ILE A 213 8.28 -11.86 24.60
C ILE A 213 9.61 -11.21 24.97
N ARG A 214 9.91 -11.08 26.26
CA ARG A 214 11.20 -10.56 26.73
C ARG A 214 12.38 -11.43 26.22
N ALA A 215 12.26 -12.74 26.32
CA ALA A 215 13.29 -13.65 25.86
C ALA A 215 13.54 -13.53 24.34
N GLU A 216 12.47 -13.50 23.54
CA GLU A 216 12.59 -13.41 22.09
C GLU A 216 13.10 -12.04 21.64
N CYS A 217 12.63 -10.94 22.20
CA CYS A 217 13.11 -9.60 21.88
C CYS A 217 14.59 -9.39 22.27
N ALA A 218 15.02 -9.95 23.38
CA ALA A 218 16.43 -9.89 23.84
C ALA A 218 17.40 -10.59 22.86
N ARG A 219 16.92 -11.56 22.07
CA ARG A 219 17.69 -12.24 21.00
C ARG A 219 17.88 -11.40 19.72
N GLY A 220 17.24 -10.23 19.66
CA GLY A 220 17.22 -9.37 18.46
C GLY A 220 15.95 -9.54 17.64
N PHE A 221 15.86 -8.78 16.53
CA PHE A 221 14.60 -8.62 15.81
C PHE A 221 14.57 -9.27 14.41
N GLU A 222 15.64 -9.87 13.95
CA GLU A 222 15.62 -10.62 12.69
C GLU A 222 14.68 -11.83 12.82
N GLY A 223 13.68 -11.91 11.93
CA GLY A 223 12.65 -12.96 11.96
C GLY A 223 11.81 -12.97 13.23
N ILE A 224 11.72 -11.84 13.96
CA ILE A 224 11.02 -11.75 15.25
C ILE A 224 9.55 -12.12 15.13
N VAL A 225 8.89 -11.81 14.01
CA VAL A 225 7.47 -12.08 13.81
C VAL A 225 7.19 -13.59 13.91
N GLN A 226 7.97 -14.41 13.20
CA GLN A 226 7.77 -15.86 13.23
C GLN A 226 8.17 -16.50 14.58
N ARG A 227 9.13 -15.89 15.30
CA ARG A 227 9.51 -16.36 16.64
C ARG A 227 8.44 -16.04 17.68
N LEU A 228 7.79 -14.87 17.58
CA LEU A 228 6.68 -14.50 18.47
C LEU A 228 5.40 -15.27 18.15
N TRP A 229 5.19 -15.59 16.88
CA TRP A 229 4.01 -16.30 16.39
C TRP A 229 4.40 -17.45 15.45
N PRO A 230 4.84 -18.60 16.01
CA PRO A 230 5.36 -19.71 15.20
C PRO A 230 4.32 -20.35 14.26
N GLN A 231 3.04 -20.08 14.51
CA GLN A 231 1.93 -20.63 13.72
C GLN A 231 1.41 -19.64 12.67
N LEU A 232 2.10 -18.50 12.48
CA LEU A 232 1.70 -17.50 11.50
C LEU A 232 1.90 -18.03 10.07
N GLU A 233 0.87 -17.92 9.26
CA GLU A 233 0.85 -18.45 7.89
C GLU A 233 1.08 -17.39 6.83
N VAL A 234 0.59 -16.16 7.06
CA VAL A 234 0.61 -15.10 6.04
C VAL A 234 0.55 -13.71 6.66
N VAL A 235 1.18 -12.77 5.98
CA VAL A 235 1.02 -11.33 6.21
C VAL A 235 0.16 -10.77 5.08
N VAL A 236 -1.02 -10.25 5.40
CA VAL A 236 -1.94 -9.63 4.45
C VAL A 236 -1.78 -8.13 4.51
N VAL A 237 -1.56 -7.50 3.36
CA VAL A 237 -1.44 -6.03 3.24
C VAL A 237 -2.43 -5.51 2.21
N GLY A 238 -3.12 -4.43 2.56
CA GLY A 238 -4.11 -3.82 1.64
C GLY A 238 -3.47 -3.23 0.39
N THR A 239 -2.21 -2.80 0.48
CA THR A 239 -1.40 -2.30 -0.64
C THR A 239 0.03 -2.79 -0.49
N ALA A 240 0.55 -3.47 -1.51
CA ALA A 240 1.92 -4.00 -1.57
C ALA A 240 2.69 -3.49 -2.79
N TYR A 241 2.26 -2.38 -3.40
CA TYR A 241 2.81 -1.84 -4.63
C TYR A 241 3.02 -0.31 -4.51
N GLY A 242 3.74 0.26 -5.46
CA GLY A 242 4.12 1.67 -5.42
C GLY A 242 4.94 2.00 -4.18
N ALA A 243 4.58 3.06 -3.48
CA ALA A 243 5.29 3.51 -2.29
C ALA A 243 5.37 2.47 -1.15
N GLU A 244 4.39 1.57 -1.05
CA GLU A 244 4.34 0.55 0.00
C GLU A 244 5.26 -0.65 -0.26
N GLN A 245 5.73 -0.84 -1.51
CA GLN A 245 6.65 -1.93 -1.86
C GLN A 245 7.95 -1.87 -1.05
N LEU A 246 8.48 -0.66 -0.82
CA LEU A 246 9.70 -0.47 -0.01
C LEU A 246 9.55 -1.06 1.40
N TYR A 247 8.37 -0.87 2.02
CA TYR A 247 8.10 -1.40 3.35
C TYR A 247 7.87 -2.91 3.35
N CYS A 248 7.18 -3.44 2.32
CA CYS A 248 7.04 -4.88 2.15
C CYS A 248 8.42 -5.55 2.04
N ASP A 249 9.30 -5.02 1.19
CA ASP A 249 10.65 -5.55 0.98
C ASP A 249 11.48 -5.50 2.27
N ALA A 250 11.42 -4.38 3.00
CA ALA A 250 12.12 -4.22 4.27
C ALA A 250 11.62 -5.21 5.33
N LEU A 251 10.32 -5.42 5.43
CA LEU A 251 9.70 -6.38 6.35
C LEU A 251 10.04 -7.82 5.99
N CYS A 252 9.98 -8.18 4.71
CA CYS A 252 10.33 -9.52 4.22
C CYS A 252 11.80 -9.86 4.48
N GLN A 253 12.69 -8.88 4.36
CA GLN A 253 14.13 -9.10 4.57
C GLN A 253 14.53 -9.16 6.04
N ALA A 254 13.74 -8.60 6.94
CA ALA A 254 14.10 -8.46 8.35
C ALA A 254 13.07 -9.11 9.30
N ASP A 255 12.08 -8.36 9.74
CA ASP A 255 11.20 -8.73 10.84
C ASP A 255 10.27 -9.91 10.48
N CYS A 256 9.78 -9.97 9.25
CA CYS A 256 8.86 -10.99 8.71
C CYS A 256 9.55 -12.04 7.82
N LYS A 257 10.86 -12.23 7.99
CA LYS A 257 11.65 -13.15 7.17
C LYS A 257 11.03 -14.54 7.12
N GLY A 258 10.83 -15.04 5.88
CA GLY A 258 10.27 -16.37 5.63
C GLY A 258 8.74 -16.45 5.57
N LEU A 259 8.04 -15.34 5.80
CA LEU A 259 6.58 -15.28 5.71
C LEU A 259 6.13 -14.76 4.33
N PRO A 260 5.10 -15.36 3.73
CA PRO A 260 4.51 -14.85 2.50
C PRO A 260 3.73 -13.57 2.78
N PHE A 261 3.81 -12.62 1.82
CA PHE A 261 3.01 -11.40 1.80
C PHE A 261 1.93 -11.53 0.74
N TYR A 262 0.69 -11.25 1.13
CA TYR A 262 -0.46 -11.32 0.26
C TYR A 262 -1.18 -9.98 0.19
N CYS A 263 -1.29 -9.42 -1.02
CA CYS A 263 -2.11 -8.24 -1.32
C CYS A 263 -3.35 -8.71 -2.09
N PRO A 264 -4.54 -8.75 -1.46
CA PRO A 264 -5.70 -9.39 -2.05
C PRO A 264 -6.37 -8.58 -3.16
N PHE A 265 -6.28 -7.25 -3.13
CA PHE A 265 -7.10 -6.39 -3.97
C PHE A 265 -6.31 -5.34 -4.73
N TYR A 266 -6.74 -5.09 -5.95
CA TYR A 266 -6.40 -3.89 -6.69
C TYR A 266 -7.54 -2.88 -6.58
N GLN A 267 -7.20 -1.72 -6.06
CA GLN A 267 -8.15 -0.63 -5.86
C GLN A 267 -7.47 0.72 -6.12
N THR A 268 -8.20 1.63 -6.74
CA THR A 268 -7.75 3.01 -6.97
C THR A 268 -8.96 3.93 -7.09
N ALA A 269 -8.79 5.21 -6.84
CA ALA A 269 -9.84 6.22 -6.95
C ALA A 269 -11.17 5.83 -6.26
N GLY A 270 -11.08 5.10 -5.13
CA GLY A 270 -12.26 4.66 -4.37
C GLY A 270 -13.04 3.50 -4.97
N ALA A 271 -12.56 2.89 -6.06
CA ALA A 271 -13.16 1.73 -6.69
C ALA A 271 -12.33 0.46 -6.48
N LEU A 272 -13.00 -0.66 -6.24
CA LEU A 272 -12.41 -1.99 -6.30
C LEU A 272 -12.40 -2.45 -7.75
N LEU A 273 -11.25 -2.88 -8.26
CA LEU A 273 -11.08 -3.17 -9.68
C LEU A 273 -10.70 -4.61 -9.96
N GLY A 274 -10.01 -5.26 -9.02
CA GLY A 274 -9.52 -6.60 -9.25
C GLY A 274 -9.15 -7.35 -7.99
N VAL A 275 -8.93 -8.64 -8.14
CA VAL A 275 -8.56 -9.56 -7.07
C VAL A 275 -7.29 -10.33 -7.42
N ASN A 276 -6.43 -10.53 -6.45
CA ASN A 276 -5.26 -11.37 -6.56
C ASN A 276 -5.64 -12.82 -6.21
N LEU A 277 -5.61 -13.70 -7.20
CA LEU A 277 -5.90 -15.13 -7.03
C LEU A 277 -4.65 -15.97 -6.69
N TRP A 278 -3.47 -15.36 -6.65
CA TRP A 278 -2.18 -16.03 -6.51
C TRP A 278 -1.43 -15.58 -5.24
N PRO A 279 -1.90 -15.94 -4.04
CA PRO A 279 -1.38 -15.42 -2.78
C PRO A 279 0.04 -15.88 -2.45
N GLN A 280 0.56 -16.87 -3.16
CA GLN A 280 1.93 -17.40 -2.95
C GLN A 280 2.96 -16.75 -3.90
N GLU A 281 2.53 -15.93 -4.83
CA GLU A 281 3.45 -15.24 -5.74
C GLU A 281 4.08 -14.02 -5.08
N PRO A 282 5.38 -13.77 -5.32
CA PRO A 282 6.10 -12.70 -4.64
C PRO A 282 5.65 -11.30 -5.08
N ALA A 283 5.17 -11.15 -6.32
CA ALA A 283 4.64 -9.90 -6.84
C ALA A 283 3.13 -10.00 -7.01
N PRO A 284 2.35 -9.04 -6.50
CA PRO A 284 0.90 -9.08 -6.62
C PRO A 284 0.46 -8.89 -8.07
N ARG A 285 -0.35 -9.81 -8.56
CA ARG A 285 -1.04 -9.72 -9.85
C ARG A 285 -2.54 -9.75 -9.60
N PHE A 286 -3.28 -9.00 -10.39
CA PHE A 286 -4.69 -8.81 -10.14
C PHE A 286 -5.51 -9.18 -11.37
N LEU A 287 -6.45 -10.09 -11.19
CA LEU A 287 -7.49 -10.35 -12.15
C LEU A 287 -8.46 -9.17 -12.14
N LEU A 288 -8.60 -8.46 -13.24
CA LEU A 288 -9.58 -7.39 -13.36
C LEU A 288 -11.00 -7.97 -13.41
N CYS A 289 -11.90 -7.33 -12.68
CA CYS A 289 -13.29 -7.73 -12.55
C CYS A 289 -14.17 -6.67 -13.25
N PRO A 290 -14.58 -6.88 -14.51
CA PRO A 290 -15.28 -5.89 -15.31
C PRO A 290 -16.65 -5.49 -14.73
N ASP A 291 -17.27 -6.37 -13.95
CA ASP A 291 -18.56 -6.11 -13.29
C ASP A 291 -18.45 -5.15 -12.10
N TRP A 292 -17.22 -4.87 -11.63
CA TRP A 292 -17.00 -4.04 -10.45
C TRP A 292 -16.83 -2.56 -10.78
N ALA A 293 -16.22 -2.24 -11.92
CA ALA A 293 -16.03 -0.89 -12.39
C ALA A 293 -15.81 -0.87 -13.90
N PHE A 294 -16.28 0.19 -14.57
CA PHE A 294 -16.01 0.37 -15.99
C PHE A 294 -14.62 0.97 -16.18
N CYS A 295 -13.76 0.21 -16.81
CA CYS A 295 -12.37 0.54 -17.07
C CYS A 295 -12.12 0.70 -18.56
N GLU A 296 -11.38 1.74 -18.92
CA GLU A 296 -10.81 1.96 -20.24
C GLU A 296 -9.29 2.09 -20.09
N PHE A 297 -8.56 1.88 -21.16
CA PHE A 297 -7.12 1.77 -21.12
C PHE A 297 -6.48 2.63 -22.20
N LEU A 298 -5.51 3.47 -21.83
CA LEU A 298 -4.72 4.29 -22.75
C LEU A 298 -3.40 3.56 -23.04
N PRO A 299 -3.11 3.17 -24.30
CA PRO A 299 -1.83 2.56 -24.64
C PRO A 299 -0.63 3.42 -24.21
N CYS A 300 0.41 2.80 -23.68
CA CYS A 300 1.67 3.45 -23.33
C CYS A 300 2.82 2.84 -24.15
N PRO A 301 3.68 3.66 -24.82
CA PRO A 301 3.64 5.13 -24.88
C PRO A 301 2.41 5.66 -25.62
N ALA A 302 1.95 6.87 -25.23
CA ALA A 302 0.80 7.49 -25.87
C ALA A 302 1.08 7.81 -27.34
N GLU A 303 0.11 7.56 -28.19
CA GLU A 303 0.09 8.01 -29.59
C GLU A 303 -0.22 9.51 -29.67
N GLU A 304 -0.03 10.15 -30.84
CA GLU A 304 -0.33 11.57 -31.00
C GLU A 304 -1.80 11.92 -30.71
N GLU A 305 -2.72 11.00 -31.02
CA GLU A 305 -4.13 11.06 -30.62
C GLU A 305 -4.49 9.83 -29.77
N PRO A 306 -4.34 9.91 -28.43
CA PRO A 306 -4.53 8.76 -27.59
C PRO A 306 -6.01 8.35 -27.53
N ARG A 307 -6.33 7.22 -28.15
CA ARG A 307 -7.63 6.55 -28.03
C ARG A 307 -7.59 5.53 -26.89
N THR A 308 -8.62 5.53 -26.07
CA THR A 308 -8.80 4.44 -25.09
C THR A 308 -9.22 3.17 -25.81
N VAL A 309 -8.71 2.04 -25.33
CA VAL A 309 -9.14 0.69 -25.72
C VAL A 309 -9.94 0.07 -24.59
N LEU A 310 -10.78 -0.90 -24.93
CA LEU A 310 -11.58 -1.65 -23.98
C LEU A 310 -10.83 -2.90 -23.48
N LEU A 311 -11.43 -3.58 -22.55
CA LEU A 311 -10.83 -4.71 -21.83
C LEU A 311 -10.51 -5.90 -22.75
N ASP A 312 -11.31 -6.12 -23.80
CA ASP A 312 -11.15 -7.15 -24.80
C ASP A 312 -10.14 -6.79 -25.91
N GLU A 313 -9.67 -5.53 -25.94
CA GLU A 313 -8.64 -5.05 -26.88
C GLU A 313 -7.24 -5.03 -26.24
N LEU A 314 -7.09 -5.47 -25.00
CA LEU A 314 -5.81 -5.49 -24.31
C LEU A 314 -4.87 -6.58 -24.82
N TRP A 315 -3.56 -6.30 -24.80
CA TRP A 315 -2.52 -7.23 -25.25
C TRP A 315 -1.56 -7.55 -24.11
N GLU A 316 -1.23 -8.83 -23.97
CA GLU A 316 -0.23 -9.28 -23.00
C GLU A 316 1.12 -8.61 -23.23
N GLY A 317 1.80 -8.27 -22.14
CA GLY A 317 3.09 -7.60 -22.14
C GLY A 317 3.05 -6.08 -22.36
N ARG A 318 1.89 -5.50 -22.75
CA ARG A 318 1.75 -4.06 -22.97
C ARG A 318 1.35 -3.32 -21.71
N GLU A 319 1.74 -2.03 -21.68
CA GLU A 319 1.40 -1.09 -20.61
C GLU A 319 0.27 -0.16 -21.06
N TYR A 320 -0.60 0.16 -20.10
CA TYR A 320 -1.77 1.00 -20.33
C TYR A 320 -2.01 1.92 -19.15
N GLY A 321 -2.29 3.19 -19.43
CA GLY A 321 -2.83 4.14 -18.45
C GLY A 321 -4.30 3.83 -18.16
N LEU A 322 -4.67 3.74 -16.89
CA LEU A 322 -6.03 3.41 -16.49
C LEU A 322 -6.94 4.63 -16.52
N VAL A 323 -8.09 4.49 -17.18
CA VAL A 323 -9.20 5.44 -17.17
C VAL A 323 -10.40 4.77 -16.51
N LEU A 324 -10.97 5.42 -15.51
CA LEU A 324 -12.12 4.93 -14.77
C LEU A 324 -13.34 5.78 -15.03
N THR A 325 -14.47 5.12 -15.17
CA THR A 325 -15.78 5.75 -15.02
C THR A 325 -16.34 5.31 -13.66
N ALA A 326 -16.30 6.24 -12.69
CA ALA A 326 -16.84 6.02 -11.37
C ALA A 326 -18.35 6.21 -11.42
N ARG A 327 -19.09 5.21 -10.98
CA ARG A 327 -20.56 5.06 -10.99
C ARG A 327 -21.23 5.49 -12.31
N PRO A 328 -22.29 4.83 -12.75
CA PRO A 328 -22.92 5.15 -14.01
C PRO A 328 -23.29 6.64 -14.08
N GLY A 329 -22.56 7.40 -14.90
CA GLY A 329 -22.91 8.76 -15.30
C GLY A 329 -22.24 9.91 -14.59
N GLU A 330 -21.32 9.70 -13.61
CA GLU A 330 -20.80 10.85 -12.86
C GLU A 330 -19.47 11.39 -13.40
N TYR A 331 -18.42 10.57 -13.51
CA TYR A 331 -17.11 11.10 -13.96
C TYR A 331 -16.29 10.04 -14.68
N ARG A 332 -15.73 10.40 -15.81
CA ARG A 332 -14.69 9.67 -16.53
C ARG A 332 -13.36 10.35 -16.29
N CYS A 333 -12.44 9.71 -15.57
CA CYS A 333 -11.18 10.31 -15.18
C CYS A 333 -10.00 9.37 -15.37
N ARG A 334 -8.81 9.94 -15.59
CA ARG A 334 -7.56 9.19 -15.51
C ARG A 334 -7.28 8.85 -14.05
N ALA A 335 -7.04 7.58 -13.77
CA ALA A 335 -6.64 7.15 -12.42
C ALA A 335 -5.19 7.54 -12.08
N GLY A 336 -4.41 7.95 -13.09
CA GLY A 336 -2.99 8.28 -12.93
C GLY A 336 -2.12 7.06 -12.65
N GLU A 337 -2.59 5.87 -12.96
CA GLU A 337 -1.87 4.60 -12.79
C GLU A 337 -1.65 3.94 -14.14
N VAL A 338 -0.46 3.35 -14.30
CA VAL A 338 -0.07 2.59 -15.49
C VAL A 338 0.04 1.12 -15.09
N LEU A 339 -0.74 0.30 -15.78
CA LEU A 339 -0.82 -1.14 -15.59
C LEU A 339 -0.11 -1.87 -16.72
N ARG A 340 0.49 -3.02 -16.44
CA ARG A 340 0.96 -3.97 -17.43
C ARG A 340 0.06 -5.19 -17.44
N VAL A 341 -0.37 -5.63 -18.61
CA VAL A 341 -1.09 -6.90 -18.77
C VAL A 341 -0.07 -8.04 -18.72
N THR A 342 -0.15 -8.88 -17.70
CA THR A 342 0.78 -10.01 -17.51
C THR A 342 0.23 -11.33 -18.08
N GLY A 343 -1.01 -11.34 -18.52
CA GLY A 343 -1.67 -12.49 -19.11
C GLY A 343 -3.18 -12.38 -18.98
N PHE A 344 -3.85 -13.50 -19.24
CA PHE A 344 -5.30 -13.62 -19.15
C PHE A 344 -5.69 -14.85 -18.34
N HIS A 345 -6.67 -14.70 -17.46
CA HIS A 345 -7.33 -15.82 -16.80
C HIS A 345 -8.74 -15.95 -17.38
N LYS A 346 -8.99 -17.05 -18.13
CA LYS A 346 -10.16 -17.17 -19.00
C LYS A 346 -10.17 -16.04 -20.04
N GLN A 347 -11.06 -15.07 -19.94
CA GLN A 347 -11.13 -13.92 -20.86
C GLN A 347 -10.83 -12.60 -20.15
N CYS A 348 -10.57 -12.62 -18.84
CA CYS A 348 -10.29 -11.43 -18.07
C CYS A 348 -8.78 -11.18 -17.97
N PRO A 349 -8.30 -9.96 -18.19
CA PRO A 349 -6.88 -9.64 -18.10
C PRO A 349 -6.39 -9.70 -16.66
N VAL A 350 -5.17 -10.18 -16.52
CA VAL A 350 -4.38 -10.15 -15.30
C VAL A 350 -3.37 -9.04 -15.43
N VAL A 351 -3.34 -8.14 -14.46
CA VAL A 351 -2.51 -6.94 -14.52
C VAL A 351 -1.63 -6.80 -13.28
N GLU A 352 -0.52 -6.09 -13.46
CA GLU A 352 0.30 -5.56 -12.37
C GLU A 352 0.37 -4.04 -12.46
N LEU A 353 0.48 -3.35 -11.33
CA LEU A 353 0.74 -1.91 -11.31
C LEU A 353 2.23 -1.68 -11.59
N VAL A 354 2.53 -0.90 -12.63
CA VAL A 354 3.89 -0.55 -13.01
C VAL A 354 4.34 0.74 -12.32
N ARG A 355 3.52 1.80 -12.41
CA ARG A 355 3.86 3.13 -11.85
C ARG A 355 2.63 4.00 -11.66
N ARG A 356 2.79 5.05 -10.87
CA ARG A 356 1.84 6.17 -10.74
C ARG A 356 2.40 7.41 -11.42
N GLU A 357 1.66 7.99 -12.34
CA GLU A 357 2.08 9.17 -13.10
C GLU A 357 2.27 10.40 -12.20
N SER A 358 1.43 10.55 -11.17
CA SER A 358 1.52 11.65 -10.19
C SER A 358 2.80 11.64 -9.35
N GLN A 359 3.51 10.53 -9.32
CA GLN A 359 4.75 10.34 -8.55
C GLN A 359 6.02 10.43 -9.44
N ALA A 360 5.90 10.91 -10.67
CA ALA A 360 7.07 11.21 -11.51
C ALA A 360 7.68 12.56 -11.14
N LEU A 361 9.03 12.62 -11.17
CA LEU A 361 9.81 13.85 -10.98
C LEU A 361 10.07 14.52 -12.33
N SER A 362 9.94 15.86 -12.38
CA SER A 362 10.24 16.65 -13.57
C SER A 362 10.50 18.12 -13.21
N VAL A 363 11.68 18.65 -13.47
CA VAL A 363 12.01 20.08 -13.26
C VAL A 363 12.23 20.85 -14.57
N ARG A 364 12.40 20.14 -15.69
CA ARG A 364 12.64 20.72 -17.03
C ARG A 364 11.95 19.96 -18.17
N GLY A 365 10.90 19.18 -17.86
CA GLY A 365 10.18 18.37 -18.84
C GLY A 365 10.74 16.96 -19.05
N GLU A 366 11.85 16.60 -18.37
CA GLU A 366 12.23 15.20 -18.22
C GLU A 366 11.23 14.49 -17.30
N SER A 367 11.09 13.20 -17.50
CA SER A 367 10.23 12.38 -16.63
C SER A 367 11.06 11.27 -16.00
N ILE A 368 11.16 11.31 -14.67
CA ILE A 368 11.79 10.26 -13.86
C ILE A 368 10.69 9.55 -13.07
N PRO A 369 10.21 8.39 -13.53
CA PRO A 369 9.19 7.62 -12.82
C PRO A 369 9.70 7.18 -11.43
N GLU A 370 8.81 7.17 -10.45
CA GLU A 370 9.13 6.88 -9.05
C GLU A 370 9.78 5.50 -8.87
N ASP A 371 9.25 4.48 -9.51
CA ASP A 371 9.76 3.10 -9.43
C ASP A 371 11.22 3.00 -9.94
N ARG A 372 11.56 3.72 -10.99
CA ARG A 372 12.92 3.79 -11.52
C ARG A 372 13.83 4.63 -10.64
N PHE A 373 13.31 5.75 -10.11
CA PHE A 373 14.04 6.57 -9.13
C PHE A 373 14.39 5.74 -7.88
N CYS A 374 13.42 5.02 -7.33
CA CYS A 374 13.60 4.15 -6.16
C CYS A 374 14.70 3.12 -6.40
N ARG A 375 14.72 2.49 -7.59
CA ARG A 375 15.78 1.54 -7.96
C ARG A 375 17.18 2.19 -8.00
N SER A 376 17.28 3.39 -8.56
CA SER A 376 18.54 4.15 -8.58
C SER A 376 19.00 4.51 -7.16
N LEU A 377 18.07 4.92 -6.30
CA LEU A 377 18.33 5.21 -4.89
C LEU A 377 18.79 3.96 -4.13
N CYS A 378 18.09 2.85 -4.27
CA CYS A 378 18.47 1.59 -3.63
C CYS A 378 19.87 1.11 -4.10
N ARG A 379 20.20 1.31 -5.38
CA ARG A 379 21.53 1.02 -5.92
C ARG A 379 22.60 1.92 -5.28
N ALA A 380 22.33 3.21 -5.15
CA ALA A 380 23.25 4.15 -4.49
C ALA A 380 23.45 3.79 -3.01
N VAL A 381 22.35 3.50 -2.27
CA VAL A 381 22.42 3.06 -0.87
C VAL A 381 23.22 1.76 -0.72
N GLY A 382 23.08 0.82 -1.66
CA GLY A 382 23.84 -0.43 -1.67
C GLY A 382 25.36 -0.23 -1.80
N MET A 383 25.80 0.94 -2.30
CA MET A 383 27.23 1.31 -2.36
C MET A 383 27.74 1.95 -1.05
N TRP A 384 26.87 2.22 -0.07
CA TRP A 384 27.23 2.82 1.21
C TRP A 384 27.35 1.73 2.27
N PRO A 385 28.57 1.40 2.74
CA PRO A 385 28.79 0.28 3.65
C PRO A 385 27.97 0.42 4.94
N GLY A 386 27.17 -0.59 5.25
CA GLY A 386 26.34 -0.64 6.44
C GLY A 386 25.04 0.16 6.38
N ALA A 387 24.80 0.93 5.30
CA ALA A 387 23.55 1.66 5.13
C ALA A 387 22.39 0.73 4.77
N ARG A 388 21.21 1.04 5.31
CA ARG A 388 19.93 0.47 4.88
C ARG A 388 18.92 1.59 4.74
N LEU A 389 18.26 1.67 3.60
CA LEU A 389 17.18 2.62 3.37
C LEU A 389 15.98 2.25 4.25
N VAL A 390 15.51 3.21 5.01
CA VAL A 390 14.27 3.09 5.79
C VAL A 390 13.13 3.71 5.01
N ASP A 391 13.35 4.95 4.53
CA ASP A 391 12.33 5.70 3.80
C ASP A 391 12.95 6.86 3.01
N TYR A 392 12.18 7.44 2.08
CA TYR A 392 12.60 8.61 1.32
C TYR A 392 11.41 9.40 0.76
N VAL A 393 11.66 10.68 0.50
CA VAL A 393 10.82 11.54 -0.35
C VAL A 393 11.68 12.45 -1.20
N CYS A 394 11.12 12.85 -2.34
CA CYS A 394 11.74 13.77 -3.29
C CYS A 394 10.96 15.07 -3.36
N VAL A 395 11.66 16.15 -3.66
CA VAL A 395 11.08 17.48 -3.85
C VAL A 395 11.69 18.10 -5.10
N GLU A 396 10.87 18.72 -5.91
CA GLU A 396 11.29 19.56 -7.03
C GLU A 396 11.60 20.97 -6.51
N SER A 397 12.71 21.56 -6.95
CA SER A 397 13.17 22.87 -6.44
C SER A 397 12.15 24.00 -6.59
N ALA A 398 11.16 23.87 -7.47
CA ALA A 398 10.07 24.82 -7.61
C ALA A 398 9.25 24.99 -6.33
N LEU A 399 9.14 23.95 -5.52
CA LEU A 399 8.41 23.97 -4.23
C LEU A 399 9.18 24.74 -3.13
N LEU A 400 10.51 24.94 -3.28
CA LEU A 400 11.35 25.65 -2.34
C LEU A 400 11.17 27.18 -2.40
N GLY A 401 10.43 27.70 -3.37
CA GLY A 401 10.16 29.12 -3.55
C GLY A 401 11.43 29.96 -3.82
N ALA A 402 11.38 31.22 -3.43
CA ALA A 402 12.50 32.18 -3.60
C ALA A 402 13.78 31.80 -2.85
N SER A 403 13.71 30.86 -1.90
CA SER A 403 14.87 30.37 -1.14
C SER A 403 15.87 29.60 -2.01
N SER A 404 15.47 29.11 -3.18
CA SER A 404 16.38 28.39 -4.08
C SER A 404 17.39 29.29 -4.80
N GLY A 405 17.24 30.61 -4.71
CA GLY A 405 18.16 31.58 -5.29
C GLY A 405 18.30 31.48 -6.81
N ALA A 406 19.40 32.01 -7.37
CA ALA A 406 19.71 31.94 -8.80
C ALA A 406 20.24 30.56 -9.25
N CYS A 407 19.98 29.50 -8.50
CA CYS A 407 20.44 28.16 -8.83
C CYS A 407 19.59 27.54 -9.96
N ALA A 408 20.21 26.69 -10.80
CA ALA A 408 19.47 25.90 -11.77
C ALA A 408 18.45 24.99 -11.07
N PRO A 409 17.29 24.69 -11.66
CA PRO A 409 16.32 23.74 -11.12
C PRO A 409 17.00 22.42 -10.78
N HIS A 410 16.62 21.83 -9.65
CA HIS A 410 17.25 20.62 -9.13
C HIS A 410 16.24 19.80 -8.29
N TYR A 411 16.64 18.59 -7.96
CA TYR A 411 15.91 17.73 -7.02
C TYR A 411 16.54 17.79 -5.65
N GLU A 412 15.71 17.80 -4.61
CA GLU A 412 16.11 17.52 -3.25
C GLU A 412 15.52 16.18 -2.80
N VAL A 413 16.33 15.36 -2.15
CA VAL A 413 15.95 14.03 -1.70
C VAL A 413 16.23 13.92 -0.22
N PHE A 414 15.21 13.61 0.54
CA PHE A 414 15.30 13.38 1.98
C PHE A 414 15.26 11.87 2.21
N VAL A 415 16.26 11.35 2.94
CA VAL A 415 16.38 9.91 3.21
C VAL A 415 16.54 9.64 4.70
N GLU A 416 15.82 8.63 5.18
CA GLU A 416 16.07 8.02 6.48
C GLU A 416 16.88 6.73 6.28
N LEU A 417 18.06 6.68 6.90
CA LEU A 417 18.97 5.55 6.80
C LEU A 417 19.19 4.92 8.17
N ARG A 418 19.36 3.59 8.20
CA ARG A 418 19.94 2.86 9.33
C ARG A 418 21.38 2.52 9.04
N GLY A 419 22.21 2.48 10.08
CA GLY A 419 23.60 2.04 10.00
C GLY A 419 24.61 3.16 9.70
N LEU A 420 24.17 4.33 9.26
CA LEU A 420 25.00 5.50 9.05
C LEU A 420 24.44 6.70 9.80
N ARG A 421 25.34 7.56 10.28
CA ARG A 421 24.98 8.84 10.93
C ARG A 421 25.19 10.06 10.04
N ASP A 422 26.05 9.92 9.05
CA ASP A 422 26.33 10.97 8.06
C ASP A 422 26.83 10.35 6.76
N LEU A 423 26.73 11.11 5.67
CA LEU A 423 27.19 10.78 4.33
C LEU A 423 28.26 11.78 3.89
N SER A 424 29.39 11.29 3.42
CA SER A 424 30.39 12.14 2.76
C SER A 424 29.82 12.74 1.46
N GLU A 425 30.41 13.83 0.99
CA GLU A 425 30.02 14.47 -0.29
C GLU A 425 30.06 13.48 -1.46
N GLY A 426 31.08 12.63 -1.51
CA GLY A 426 31.20 11.61 -2.54
C GLY A 426 30.07 10.57 -2.49
N GLN A 427 29.59 10.21 -1.29
CA GLN A 427 28.44 9.32 -1.14
C GLN A 427 27.15 10.01 -1.56
N ARG A 428 26.95 11.28 -1.21
CA ARG A 428 25.77 12.06 -1.64
C ARG A 428 25.73 12.19 -3.17
N TYR A 429 26.89 12.42 -3.81
CA TYR A 429 26.98 12.52 -5.26
C TYR A 429 26.68 11.20 -5.99
N LYS A 430 26.84 10.06 -5.32
CA LYS A 430 26.57 8.74 -5.93
C LYS A 430 25.14 8.59 -6.45
N LEU A 431 24.15 9.15 -5.78
CA LEU A 431 22.77 9.11 -6.27
C LEU A 431 22.61 9.90 -7.56
N ASP A 432 23.17 11.11 -7.64
CA ASP A 432 23.15 11.91 -8.88
C ASP A 432 23.84 11.17 -10.04
N GLN A 433 24.96 10.47 -9.76
CA GLN A 433 25.64 9.63 -10.74
C GLN A 433 24.74 8.46 -11.20
N CYS A 434 24.09 7.75 -10.29
CA CYS A 434 23.17 6.66 -10.63
C CYS A 434 22.02 7.16 -11.53
N LEU A 435 21.46 8.34 -11.23
CA LEU A 435 20.41 8.92 -12.05
C LEU A 435 20.90 9.32 -13.44
N GLN A 436 22.13 9.84 -13.56
CA GLN A 436 22.73 10.15 -14.86
C GLN A 436 22.95 8.91 -15.71
N GLU A 437 23.28 7.76 -15.07
CA GLU A 437 23.44 6.47 -15.75
C GLU A 437 22.11 5.92 -16.24
N ASP A 438 21.05 6.03 -15.42
CA ASP A 438 19.75 5.42 -15.67
C ASP A 438 18.82 6.27 -16.56
N PHE A 439 19.08 7.60 -16.61
CA PHE A 439 18.22 8.57 -17.32
C PHE A 439 19.03 9.45 -18.29
N PRO A 440 19.13 9.07 -19.57
CA PRO A 440 19.92 9.83 -20.57
C PRO A 440 19.49 11.27 -20.73
N ILE A 441 18.19 11.56 -20.63
CA ILE A 441 17.66 12.95 -20.72
C ILE A 441 18.12 13.78 -19.52
N TYR A 442 18.03 13.24 -18.30
CA TYR A 442 18.55 13.87 -17.09
C TYR A 442 20.03 14.15 -17.23
N LYS A 443 20.83 13.15 -17.66
CA LYS A 443 22.27 13.30 -17.92
C LYS A 443 22.57 14.44 -18.89
N SER A 444 21.82 14.53 -19.98
CA SER A 444 21.98 15.61 -20.98
C SER A 444 21.74 16.99 -20.37
N PHE A 445 20.68 17.14 -19.55
CA PHE A 445 20.37 18.40 -18.90
C PHE A 445 21.39 18.76 -17.81
N ARG A 446 21.90 17.76 -17.07
CA ARG A 446 23.00 17.94 -16.10
C ARG A 446 24.29 18.45 -16.82
N PHE A 447 24.65 17.84 -17.97
CA PHE A 447 25.81 18.24 -18.75
C PHE A 447 25.69 19.68 -19.31
N LYS A 448 24.49 20.08 -19.73
CA LYS A 448 24.21 21.44 -20.23
C LYS A 448 24.06 22.48 -19.09
N GLY A 449 24.11 22.08 -17.84
CA GLY A 449 23.85 22.96 -16.71
C GLY A 449 22.39 23.43 -16.59
N SER A 450 21.46 22.83 -17.37
CA SER A 450 20.03 23.17 -17.33
C SER A 450 19.35 22.63 -16.07
N ILE A 451 19.88 21.55 -15.49
CA ILE A 451 19.48 20.98 -14.19
C ILE A 451 20.71 20.98 -13.29
N GLY A 452 20.56 21.49 -12.07
CA GLY A 452 21.58 21.50 -11.03
C GLY A 452 21.82 20.11 -10.44
N PRO A 453 22.91 19.91 -9.65
CA PRO A 453 23.14 18.66 -8.96
C PRO A 453 22.02 18.36 -7.97
N LEU A 454 21.64 17.06 -7.90
CA LEU A 454 20.72 16.57 -6.88
C LEU A 454 21.32 16.83 -5.49
N ARG A 455 20.49 17.29 -4.56
CA ARG A 455 20.85 17.47 -3.17
C ARG A 455 20.24 16.36 -2.32
N LEU A 456 21.06 15.69 -1.54
CA LEU A 456 20.65 14.60 -0.67
C LEU A 456 20.78 15.02 0.80
N HIS A 457 19.68 14.93 1.53
CA HIS A 457 19.58 15.26 2.95
C HIS A 457 19.29 14.02 3.77
N MET A 458 20.04 13.82 4.84
CA MET A 458 19.72 12.80 5.83
C MET A 458 18.77 13.37 6.88
N VAL A 459 17.73 12.61 7.20
CA VAL A 459 16.77 12.95 8.26
C VAL A 459 16.94 12.04 9.47
N GLY A 460 16.51 12.54 10.62
CA GLY A 460 16.57 11.80 11.88
C GLY A 460 15.69 10.55 11.88
N ALA A 461 16.05 9.59 12.74
CA ALA A 461 15.27 8.36 12.88
C ALA A 461 13.83 8.66 13.33
N GLY A 462 12.84 8.07 12.64
CA GLY A 462 11.42 8.29 12.88
C GLY A 462 10.83 9.53 12.21
N ALA A 463 11.60 10.30 11.43
CA ALA A 463 11.11 11.47 10.71
C ALA A 463 9.93 11.13 9.79
N PHE A 464 10.02 10.02 9.06
CA PHE A 464 8.95 9.57 8.20
C PHE A 464 7.74 9.01 8.93
N ALA A 465 7.90 8.44 10.12
CA ALA A 465 6.77 8.08 10.97
C ALA A 465 5.97 9.32 11.37
N GLN A 466 6.65 10.42 11.76
CA GLN A 466 6.00 11.71 12.07
C GLN A 466 5.30 12.30 10.82
N LEU A 467 5.93 12.20 9.65
CA LEU A 467 5.33 12.66 8.41
C LEU A 467 4.04 11.87 8.07
N ARG A 468 4.05 10.54 8.23
CA ARG A 468 2.86 9.69 8.06
C ARG A 468 1.74 10.02 9.05
N ASP A 469 2.06 10.37 10.29
CA ASP A 469 1.05 10.79 11.27
C ASP A 469 0.31 12.07 10.82
N THR A 470 0.98 12.91 10.03
CA THR A 470 0.42 14.17 9.53
C THR A 470 -0.44 13.97 8.27
N LEU A 471 -0.15 12.95 7.46
CA LEU A 471 -0.88 12.66 6.22
C LEU A 471 -2.31 12.14 6.46
N GLY A 472 -2.62 11.72 7.68
CA GLY A 472 -3.91 11.13 8.01
C GLY A 472 -3.98 9.63 7.75
N SER A 473 -5.18 9.07 7.95
CA SER A 473 -5.37 7.61 7.89
C SER A 473 -5.34 7.11 6.45
N ALA A 474 -4.64 6.00 6.27
CA ALA A 474 -4.73 5.14 5.11
C ALA A 474 -4.27 5.73 3.76
N VAL A 475 -3.47 6.80 3.79
CA VAL A 475 -2.85 7.36 2.60
C VAL A 475 -1.42 6.80 2.48
N PRO A 476 -1.06 6.16 1.35
CA PRO A 476 0.32 5.75 1.11
C PRO A 476 1.25 6.97 1.13
N MET A 477 2.49 6.76 1.59
CA MET A 477 3.49 7.81 1.63
C MET A 477 3.74 8.40 0.24
N PRO A 478 3.54 9.72 0.00
CA PRO A 478 3.90 10.33 -1.27
C PRO A 478 5.42 10.32 -1.43
N ARG A 479 5.89 9.88 -2.60
CA ARG A 479 7.34 9.87 -2.91
C ARG A 479 7.81 11.19 -3.50
N VAL A 480 6.89 11.97 -4.07
CA VAL A 480 7.14 13.33 -4.53
C VAL A 480 6.25 14.27 -3.71
N LEU A 481 6.86 15.09 -2.86
CA LEU A 481 6.12 16.09 -2.08
C LEU A 481 5.77 17.27 -2.96
N ARG A 482 4.50 17.67 -2.90
CA ARG A 482 3.97 18.83 -3.62
C ARG A 482 3.33 19.87 -2.69
N GLU A 483 3.32 19.60 -1.38
CA GLU A 483 2.79 20.48 -0.35
C GLU A 483 3.92 21.08 0.47
N GLU A 484 3.95 22.41 0.57
CA GLU A 484 4.95 23.14 1.35
C GLU A 484 4.93 22.76 2.84
N ARG A 485 3.75 22.47 3.39
CA ARG A 485 3.60 22.04 4.79
C ARG A 485 4.37 20.75 5.07
N LEU A 486 4.27 19.76 4.19
CA LEU A 486 4.97 18.49 4.33
C LEU A 486 6.48 18.65 4.14
N LEU A 487 6.88 19.55 3.21
CA LEU A 487 8.26 19.90 3.02
C LEU A 487 8.87 20.52 4.30
N GLN A 488 8.20 21.48 4.91
CA GLN A 488 8.68 22.12 6.16
C GLN A 488 8.83 21.09 7.28
N LEU A 489 7.89 20.14 7.40
CA LEU A 489 7.97 19.08 8.41
C LEU A 489 9.23 18.22 8.23
N ILE A 490 9.51 17.77 7.02
CA ILE A 490 10.67 16.90 6.79
C ILE A 490 11.99 17.70 6.91
N GLN A 491 12.02 18.95 6.45
CA GLN A 491 13.20 19.81 6.58
C GLN A 491 13.61 20.04 8.03
N ASN A 492 12.64 20.17 8.94
CA ASN A 492 12.92 20.33 10.39
C ASN A 492 13.57 19.10 11.02
N THR A 493 13.56 17.96 10.34
CA THR A 493 14.16 16.69 10.81
C THR A 493 15.53 16.41 10.20
N VAL A 494 16.04 17.29 9.33
CA VAL A 494 17.34 17.13 8.68
C VAL A 494 18.46 17.16 9.72
N ILE A 495 19.36 16.19 9.62
CA ILE A 495 20.52 16.06 10.51
C ILE A 495 21.84 16.30 9.79
N SER A 496 21.86 16.10 8.45
CA SER A 496 23.04 16.41 7.63
C SER A 496 22.71 16.54 6.12
#